data_c51ac7c6dd57ef1fe1b690febd27e681
#
_entry.id   c51ac7c6dd57ef1fe1b690febd27e681
#
_cell.length_a   1.000
_cell.length_b   1.000
_cell.length_c   1.000
_cell.angle_alpha   90.00
_cell.angle_beta   90.00
_cell.angle_gamma   90.00
#
_symmetry.space_group_name_H-M   'P 1'
#
loop_
_entity.id
_entity.type
_entity.pdbx_description
1 polymer ?
#
loop_
_entity_poly.entity_id
_entity_poly.type
_entity_poly.pdbx_seq_one_letter_code
_entity_poly.pdbx_strand_id
1 'polypeptide(L)'
;MTPLEAVIAGQIQATGPLRMDDYMRLCLLHPEHGYYATRDPLGVQGDFTTAPEISQMFGELLGLALAQAWLDQGAPGAFVLAEPGPGRGTLMADILRATRAVSGFHAAARVHLVEASPALRKVQRKTLAGVDVTWHDSLETLPAAPLFCVANEFFDALPVRQLVRDGTGWRERVIGLRDGRLEPGLTEVKSVPLLDCRLADTRDGDLVEYCPEGVFWARALGQRVAKHGGTA
;
A
#
# COMPACT_ATOMS: atom_id res chain seq x y z
N MET A 1 9.76 -26.88 -7.12
CA MET A 1 8.74 -25.90 -7.61
C MET A 1 7.65 -25.79 -6.57
N THR A 2 7.46 -24.60 -6.01
CA THR A 2 6.37 -24.32 -5.07
C THR A 2 5.02 -24.23 -5.83
N PRO A 3 3.86 -24.34 -5.14
CA PRO A 3 2.57 -24.12 -5.78
C PRO A 3 2.45 -22.78 -6.51
N LEU A 4 2.97 -21.71 -5.92
CA LEU A 4 2.98 -20.38 -6.54
C LEU A 4 3.88 -20.31 -7.78
N GLU A 5 5.06 -20.94 -7.74
CA GLU A 5 5.92 -21.03 -8.93
C GLU A 5 5.22 -21.76 -10.08
N ALA A 6 4.43 -22.80 -9.80
CA ALA A 6 3.67 -23.51 -10.82
C ALA A 6 2.59 -22.62 -11.46
N VAL A 7 1.87 -21.83 -10.66
CA VAL A 7 0.89 -20.84 -11.13
C VAL A 7 1.57 -19.79 -12.02
N ILE A 8 2.68 -19.21 -11.57
CA ILE A 8 3.43 -18.19 -12.31
C ILE A 8 3.97 -18.78 -13.64
N ALA A 9 4.56 -19.98 -13.58
CA ALA A 9 5.06 -20.66 -14.77
C ALA A 9 3.95 -20.93 -15.80
N GLY A 10 2.78 -21.39 -15.35
CA GLY A 10 1.60 -21.59 -16.21
C GLY A 10 1.13 -20.29 -16.86
N GLN A 11 1.11 -19.20 -16.13
CA GLN A 11 0.75 -17.88 -16.69
C GLN A 11 1.77 -17.41 -17.72
N ILE A 12 3.07 -17.54 -17.45
CA ILE A 12 4.13 -17.18 -18.40
C ILE A 12 4.04 -18.02 -19.68
N GLN A 13 3.73 -19.31 -19.57
CA GLN A 13 3.55 -20.19 -20.74
C GLN A 13 2.35 -19.77 -21.60
N ALA A 14 1.28 -19.26 -20.96
CA ALA A 14 0.06 -18.85 -21.65
C ALA A 14 0.16 -17.45 -22.29
N THR A 15 0.82 -16.50 -21.61
CA THR A 15 0.77 -15.06 -21.97
C THR A 15 2.14 -14.45 -22.30
N GLY A 16 3.23 -15.19 -22.14
CA GLY A 16 4.60 -14.68 -22.23
C GLY A 16 5.13 -14.14 -20.91
N PRO A 17 6.34 -13.56 -20.91
CA PRO A 17 6.98 -13.06 -19.70
C PRO A 17 6.14 -12.03 -18.95
N LEU A 18 6.11 -12.14 -17.61
CA LEU A 18 5.39 -11.23 -16.74
C LEU A 18 6.23 -9.97 -16.45
N ARG A 19 5.59 -8.81 -16.46
CA ARG A 19 6.20 -7.60 -15.92
C ARG A 19 6.46 -7.76 -14.42
N MET A 20 7.36 -6.95 -13.88
CA MET A 20 7.72 -7.02 -12.46
C MET A 20 6.51 -6.73 -11.55
N ASP A 21 5.66 -5.77 -11.90
CA ASP A 21 4.45 -5.45 -11.12
C ASP A 21 3.43 -6.61 -11.10
N ASP A 22 3.23 -7.31 -12.22
CA ASP A 22 2.35 -8.48 -12.28
C ASP A 22 2.92 -9.66 -11.47
N TYR A 23 4.24 -9.87 -11.56
CA TYR A 23 4.93 -10.88 -10.76
C TYR A 23 4.84 -10.59 -9.26
N MET A 24 5.13 -9.34 -8.84
CA MET A 24 5.01 -8.92 -7.44
C MET A 24 3.57 -9.10 -6.93
N ARG A 25 2.56 -8.75 -7.73
CA ARG A 25 1.15 -8.93 -7.35
C ARG A 25 0.82 -10.39 -7.07
N LEU A 26 1.29 -11.32 -7.89
CA LEU A 26 1.12 -12.75 -7.64
C LEU A 26 1.85 -13.20 -6.39
N CYS A 27 3.11 -12.77 -6.20
CA CYS A 27 3.88 -13.14 -5.02
C CYS A 27 3.28 -12.63 -3.71
N LEU A 28 2.76 -11.40 -3.72
CA LEU A 28 2.26 -10.74 -2.51
C LEU A 28 0.79 -11.06 -2.23
N LEU A 29 -0.07 -11.06 -3.28
CA LEU A 29 -1.52 -11.00 -3.12
C LEU A 29 -2.27 -12.21 -3.68
N HIS A 30 -1.59 -13.24 -4.20
CA HIS A 30 -2.32 -14.45 -4.67
C HIS A 30 -3.18 -15.02 -3.53
N PRO A 31 -4.49 -15.27 -3.75
CA PRO A 31 -5.42 -15.57 -2.66
C PRO A 31 -5.07 -16.81 -1.83
N GLU A 32 -4.45 -17.82 -2.45
CA GLU A 32 -4.09 -19.08 -1.77
C GLU A 32 -2.60 -19.22 -1.45
N HIS A 33 -1.73 -18.55 -2.22
CA HIS A 33 -0.28 -18.77 -2.17
C HIS A 33 0.52 -17.48 -1.99
N GLY A 34 -0.15 -16.32 -1.98
CA GLY A 34 0.50 -15.03 -1.79
C GLY A 34 1.05 -14.85 -0.38
N TYR A 35 2.07 -14.05 -0.26
CA TYR A 35 2.75 -13.79 1.00
C TYR A 35 1.79 -13.27 2.09
N TYR A 36 0.97 -12.27 1.78
CA TYR A 36 -0.02 -11.71 2.71
C TYR A 36 -1.26 -12.57 2.92
N ALA A 37 -1.50 -13.57 2.07
CA ALA A 37 -2.61 -14.51 2.22
C ALA A 37 -2.26 -15.68 3.14
N THR A 38 -0.99 -16.10 3.16
CA THR A 38 -0.53 -17.36 3.80
C THR A 38 0.18 -17.14 5.12
N ARG A 39 0.62 -15.92 5.44
CA ARG A 39 1.44 -15.60 6.62
C ARG A 39 0.92 -14.35 7.32
N ASP A 40 1.22 -14.23 8.61
CA ASP A 40 1.22 -12.95 9.33
C ASP A 40 2.67 -12.42 9.29
N PRO A 41 2.99 -11.50 8.35
CA PRO A 41 4.36 -11.06 8.14
C PRO A 41 4.83 -10.04 9.18
N LEU A 42 3.93 -9.57 10.03
CA LEU A 42 4.17 -8.43 10.90
C LEU A 42 4.40 -8.83 12.36
N GLY A 43 5.18 -8.02 13.07
CA GLY A 43 5.48 -8.17 14.49
C GLY A 43 6.72 -9.01 14.79
N VAL A 44 7.01 -9.22 16.07
CA VAL A 44 8.27 -9.83 16.58
C VAL A 44 8.54 -11.25 16.04
N GLN A 45 7.50 -11.96 15.60
CA GLN A 45 7.61 -13.30 15.01
C GLN A 45 7.44 -13.29 13.48
N GLY A 46 7.20 -12.14 12.90
CA GLY A 46 7.08 -11.94 11.45
C GLY A 46 8.40 -11.56 10.79
N ASP A 47 8.38 -11.42 9.47
CA ASP A 47 9.54 -11.03 8.67
C ASP A 47 9.82 -9.53 8.76
N PHE A 48 8.83 -8.70 9.20
CA PHE A 48 8.92 -7.26 9.30
C PHE A 48 8.48 -6.75 10.67
N THR A 49 9.30 -5.86 11.26
CA THR A 49 8.94 -5.09 12.45
C THR A 49 8.85 -3.63 12.06
N THR A 50 7.63 -3.13 11.86
CA THR A 50 7.34 -1.75 11.44
C THR A 50 7.30 -0.80 12.65
N ALA A 51 7.40 0.51 12.41
CA ALA A 51 7.43 1.51 13.49
C ALA A 51 6.28 1.38 14.51
N PRO A 52 5.02 1.12 14.11
CA PRO A 52 3.92 0.87 15.05
C PRO A 52 4.11 -0.36 15.96
N GLU A 53 4.82 -1.39 15.47
CA GLU A 53 5.09 -2.60 16.25
C GLU A 53 6.32 -2.44 17.19
N ILE A 54 7.18 -1.43 16.91
CA ILE A 54 8.36 -1.12 17.74
C ILE A 54 7.96 -0.22 18.92
N SER A 55 7.14 0.81 18.65
CA SER A 55 6.84 1.84 19.65
C SER A 55 5.42 2.37 19.51
N GLN A 56 4.67 2.18 20.58
CA GLN A 56 3.36 2.79 20.79
C GLN A 56 3.38 4.32 20.62
N MET A 57 4.48 4.98 21.01
CA MET A 57 4.65 6.44 20.90
C MET A 57 4.54 6.92 19.45
N PHE A 58 4.98 6.10 18.48
CA PHE A 58 4.88 6.45 17.06
C PHE A 58 3.41 6.69 16.65
N GLY A 59 2.53 5.74 16.94
CA GLY A 59 1.11 5.89 16.63
C GLY A 59 0.41 6.96 17.44
N GLU A 60 0.81 7.15 18.71
CA GLU A 60 0.27 8.21 19.57
C GLU A 60 0.60 9.60 19.03
N LEU A 61 1.84 9.85 18.60
CA LEU A 61 2.25 11.13 18.04
C LEU A 61 1.53 11.42 16.71
N LEU A 62 1.39 10.43 15.84
CA LEU A 62 0.60 10.57 14.62
C LEU A 62 -0.87 10.85 14.92
N GLY A 63 -1.45 10.18 15.91
CA GLY A 63 -2.81 10.43 16.36
C GLY A 63 -3.03 11.86 16.82
N LEU A 64 -2.11 12.38 17.63
CA LEU A 64 -2.16 13.77 18.11
C LEU A 64 -1.98 14.78 16.95
N ALA A 65 -1.10 14.48 15.98
CA ALA A 65 -0.94 15.31 14.78
C ALA A 65 -2.22 15.34 13.93
N LEU A 66 -2.89 14.19 13.73
CA LEU A 66 -4.18 14.12 13.03
C LEU A 66 -5.27 14.90 13.79
N ALA A 67 -5.32 14.76 15.12
CA ALA A 67 -6.28 15.49 15.93
C ALA A 67 -6.02 17.01 15.89
N GLN A 68 -4.78 17.44 15.89
CA GLN A 68 -4.42 18.85 15.70
C GLN A 68 -4.87 19.36 14.34
N ALA A 69 -4.58 18.61 13.27
CA ALA A 69 -5.02 18.97 11.92
C ALA A 69 -6.56 19.04 11.82
N TRP A 70 -7.29 18.18 12.54
CA TRP A 70 -8.74 18.21 12.63
C TRP A 70 -9.24 19.50 13.34
N LEU A 71 -8.61 19.88 14.45
CA LEU A 71 -8.90 21.13 15.17
C LEU A 71 -8.64 22.36 14.30
N ASP A 72 -7.48 22.42 13.64
CA ASP A 72 -7.06 23.53 12.78
C ASP A 72 -8.01 23.74 11.59
N GLN A 73 -8.70 22.69 11.16
CA GLN A 73 -9.71 22.75 10.11
C GLN A 73 -11.13 22.99 10.63
N GLY A 74 -11.27 23.46 11.85
CA GLY A 74 -12.56 23.84 12.46
C GLY A 74 -13.35 22.67 13.03
N ALA A 75 -12.69 21.55 13.34
CA ALA A 75 -13.27 20.37 14.01
C ALA A 75 -14.55 19.88 13.32
N PRO A 76 -14.52 19.45 12.05
CA PRO A 76 -15.70 18.99 11.32
C PRO A 76 -16.46 17.92 12.12
N GLY A 77 -17.80 18.04 12.19
CA GLY A 77 -18.67 17.20 13.02
C GLY A 77 -18.76 15.73 12.59
N ALA A 78 -18.33 15.41 11.38
CA ALA A 78 -18.16 14.03 10.89
C ALA A 78 -17.02 13.98 9.88
N PHE A 79 -16.10 13.01 10.04
CA PHE A 79 -14.96 12.80 9.14
C PHE A 79 -14.58 11.32 9.05
N VAL A 80 -13.91 10.97 7.97
CA VAL A 80 -13.32 9.66 7.74
C VAL A 80 -11.90 9.65 8.34
N LEU A 81 -11.69 8.79 9.34
CA LEU A 81 -10.36 8.44 9.83
C LEU A 81 -9.93 7.15 9.16
N ALA A 82 -8.99 7.24 8.22
CA ALA A 82 -8.66 6.11 7.36
C ALA A 82 -7.22 5.64 7.49
N GLU A 83 -7.03 4.32 7.31
CA GLU A 83 -5.71 3.71 7.18
C GLU A 83 -5.74 2.66 6.06
N PRO A 84 -5.03 2.87 4.93
CA PRO A 84 -4.75 1.84 3.97
C PRO A 84 -3.59 0.96 4.43
N GLY A 85 -3.72 -0.36 4.25
CA GLY A 85 -2.72 -1.33 4.69
C GLY A 85 -2.47 -1.32 6.20
N PRO A 86 -3.51 -1.44 7.06
CA PRO A 86 -3.37 -1.23 8.50
C PRO A 86 -2.61 -2.36 9.22
N GLY A 87 -2.12 -3.36 8.49
CA GLY A 87 -1.43 -4.50 9.06
C GLY A 87 -2.25 -5.19 10.15
N ARG A 88 -1.75 -5.20 11.38
CA ARG A 88 -2.44 -5.77 12.54
C ARG A 88 -3.45 -4.81 13.19
N GLY A 89 -3.52 -3.56 12.72
CA GLY A 89 -4.37 -2.49 13.27
C GLY A 89 -3.77 -1.78 14.48
N THR A 90 -2.48 -1.99 14.75
CA THR A 90 -1.76 -1.45 15.91
C THR A 90 -1.70 0.08 15.84
N LEU A 91 -1.35 0.64 14.69
CA LEU A 91 -1.28 2.08 14.48
C LEU A 91 -2.63 2.77 14.74
N MET A 92 -3.72 2.25 14.17
CA MET A 92 -5.06 2.80 14.41
C MET A 92 -5.47 2.69 15.88
N ALA A 93 -5.14 1.59 16.57
CA ALA A 93 -5.42 1.44 17.99
C ALA A 93 -4.68 2.50 18.84
N ASP A 94 -3.42 2.80 18.50
CA ASP A 94 -2.60 3.80 19.18
C ASP A 94 -3.12 5.22 18.92
N ILE A 95 -3.49 5.54 17.67
CA ILE A 95 -4.15 6.81 17.28
C ILE A 95 -5.41 7.01 18.12
N LEU A 96 -6.29 6.03 18.17
CA LEU A 96 -7.54 6.12 18.92
C LEU A 96 -7.30 6.24 20.43
N ARG A 97 -6.29 5.58 20.98
CA ARG A 97 -5.94 5.69 22.38
C ARG A 97 -5.46 7.11 22.74
N ALA A 98 -4.54 7.67 21.96
CA ALA A 98 -3.95 8.99 22.20
C ALA A 98 -4.99 10.12 22.08
N THR A 99 -5.93 9.97 21.14
CA THR A 99 -6.93 11.01 20.86
C THR A 99 -8.16 10.98 21.77
N ARG A 100 -8.23 10.07 22.75
CA ARG A 100 -9.38 9.98 23.69
C ARG A 100 -9.65 11.26 24.46
N ALA A 101 -8.59 12.00 24.81
CA ALA A 101 -8.69 13.26 25.54
C ALA A 101 -9.08 14.46 24.66
N VAL A 102 -9.09 14.29 23.33
CA VAL A 102 -9.45 15.37 22.40
C VAL A 102 -10.96 15.44 22.29
N SER A 103 -11.53 16.51 22.83
CA SER A 103 -12.98 16.70 22.90
C SER A 103 -13.62 16.69 21.51
N GLY A 104 -14.64 15.85 21.32
CA GLY A 104 -15.41 15.73 20.09
C GLY A 104 -14.78 14.87 18.99
N PHE A 105 -13.46 14.60 19.05
CA PHE A 105 -12.76 13.88 17.99
C PHE A 105 -13.36 12.48 17.74
N HIS A 106 -13.50 11.67 18.78
CA HIS A 106 -14.07 10.31 18.65
C HIS A 106 -15.55 10.31 18.27
N ALA A 107 -16.32 11.31 18.68
CA ALA A 107 -17.73 11.42 18.29
C ALA A 107 -17.87 11.73 16.79
N ALA A 108 -16.92 12.50 16.24
CA ALA A 108 -16.89 12.89 14.83
C ALA A 108 -16.22 11.84 13.92
N ALA A 109 -15.24 11.09 14.43
CA ALA A 109 -14.46 10.11 13.66
C ALA A 109 -15.31 8.90 13.23
N ARG A 110 -15.18 8.52 11.97
CA ARG A 110 -15.64 7.24 11.44
C ARG A 110 -14.42 6.49 10.97
N VAL A 111 -14.14 5.33 11.59
CA VAL A 111 -12.92 4.55 11.32
C VAL A 111 -13.13 3.66 10.12
N HIS A 112 -12.26 3.82 9.14
CA HIS A 112 -12.28 3.07 7.89
C HIS A 112 -10.90 2.47 7.61
N LEU A 113 -10.84 1.17 7.38
CA LEU A 113 -9.61 0.45 7.04
C LEU A 113 -9.70 -0.08 5.61
N VAL A 114 -8.66 0.14 4.80
CA VAL A 114 -8.58 -0.46 3.47
C VAL A 114 -7.61 -1.63 3.53
N GLU A 115 -8.16 -2.85 3.47
CA GLU A 115 -7.43 -4.10 3.66
C GLU A 115 -7.98 -5.20 2.74
N ALA A 116 -7.13 -5.75 1.91
CA ALA A 116 -7.51 -6.83 0.98
C ALA A 116 -7.48 -8.22 1.63
N SER A 117 -6.64 -8.42 2.67
CA SER A 117 -6.46 -9.72 3.31
C SER A 117 -7.56 -10.05 4.33
N PRO A 118 -8.39 -11.10 4.11
CA PRO A 118 -9.37 -11.54 5.10
C PRO A 118 -8.72 -12.01 6.42
N ALA A 119 -7.49 -12.53 6.35
CA ALA A 119 -6.74 -12.95 7.52
C ALA A 119 -6.35 -11.76 8.41
N LEU A 120 -5.82 -10.68 7.81
CA LEU A 120 -5.48 -9.45 8.52
C LEU A 120 -6.73 -8.76 9.07
N ARG A 121 -7.84 -8.70 8.33
CA ARG A 121 -9.12 -8.19 8.86
C ARG A 121 -9.57 -8.91 10.13
N LYS A 122 -9.30 -10.22 10.24
CA LYS A 122 -9.62 -10.98 11.45
C LYS A 122 -8.74 -10.57 12.64
N VAL A 123 -7.47 -10.27 12.41
CA VAL A 123 -6.55 -9.74 13.42
C VAL A 123 -6.99 -8.34 13.84
N GLN A 124 -7.24 -7.47 12.88
CA GLN A 124 -7.70 -6.08 13.10
C GLN A 124 -8.98 -6.01 13.94
N ARG A 125 -9.96 -6.90 13.70
CA ARG A 125 -11.18 -6.99 14.54
C ARG A 125 -10.87 -7.28 16.00
N LYS A 126 -9.83 -8.04 16.29
CA LYS A 126 -9.40 -8.31 17.68
C LYS A 126 -8.66 -7.13 18.28
N THR A 127 -7.74 -6.52 17.54
CA THR A 127 -6.95 -5.36 17.99
C THR A 127 -7.84 -4.16 18.26
N LEU A 128 -8.85 -3.94 17.42
CA LEU A 128 -9.80 -2.81 17.49
C LEU A 128 -11.14 -3.22 18.13
N ALA A 129 -11.13 -4.20 19.04
CA ALA A 129 -12.34 -4.65 19.70
C ALA A 129 -13.03 -3.48 20.44
N GLY A 130 -14.33 -3.30 20.19
CA GLY A 130 -15.12 -2.20 20.77
C GLY A 130 -15.09 -0.89 19.96
N VAL A 131 -14.35 -0.85 18.84
CA VAL A 131 -14.38 0.25 17.88
C VAL A 131 -15.29 -0.12 16.71
N ASP A 132 -16.15 0.81 16.30
CA ASP A 132 -16.95 0.66 15.07
C ASP A 132 -16.06 0.93 13.86
N VAL A 133 -15.69 -0.14 13.15
CA VAL A 133 -14.77 -0.10 12.01
C VAL A 133 -15.48 -0.57 10.75
N THR A 134 -15.33 0.18 9.67
CA THR A 134 -15.75 -0.24 8.33
C THR A 134 -14.54 -0.66 7.51
N TRP A 135 -14.55 -1.89 6.96
CA TRP A 135 -13.50 -2.40 6.07
C TRP A 135 -13.86 -2.19 4.60
N HIS A 136 -12.86 -1.83 3.81
CA HIS A 136 -12.94 -1.59 2.38
C HIS A 136 -11.94 -2.45 1.62
N ASP A 137 -12.28 -2.84 0.40
CA ASP A 137 -11.35 -3.50 -0.52
C ASP A 137 -10.57 -2.48 -1.35
N SER A 138 -11.06 -1.24 -1.45
CA SER A 138 -10.43 -0.16 -2.21
C SER A 138 -10.74 1.22 -1.64
N LEU A 139 -9.92 2.21 -2.00
CA LEU A 139 -10.08 3.61 -1.61
C LEU A 139 -11.38 4.24 -2.14
N GLU A 140 -11.85 3.78 -3.31
CA GLU A 140 -13.03 4.35 -3.98
C GLU A 140 -14.31 4.18 -3.18
N THR A 141 -14.38 3.15 -2.34
CA THR A 141 -15.55 2.84 -1.51
C THR A 141 -15.61 3.63 -0.21
N LEU A 142 -14.59 4.45 0.12
CA LEU A 142 -14.64 5.35 1.26
C LEU A 142 -15.72 6.41 1.10
N PRO A 143 -16.44 6.82 2.17
CA PRO A 143 -17.45 7.86 2.12
C PRO A 143 -16.91 9.21 1.62
N ALA A 144 -17.77 10.02 1.00
CA ALA A 144 -17.47 11.38 0.58
C ALA A 144 -17.62 12.33 1.79
N ALA A 145 -16.54 12.51 2.55
CA ALA A 145 -16.46 13.35 3.75
C ALA A 145 -15.02 13.84 3.93
N PRO A 146 -14.75 14.80 4.82
CA PRO A 146 -13.40 15.20 5.19
C PRO A 146 -12.56 13.96 5.54
N LEU A 147 -11.35 13.86 4.97
CA LEU A 147 -10.51 12.67 5.09
C LEU A 147 -9.27 12.97 5.93
N PHE A 148 -9.11 12.27 7.05
CA PHE A 148 -7.88 12.23 7.82
C PHE A 148 -7.28 10.83 7.68
N CYS A 149 -6.19 10.73 6.92
CA CYS A 149 -5.63 9.46 6.49
C CYS A 149 -4.17 9.32 6.93
N VAL A 150 -3.82 8.14 7.39
CA VAL A 150 -2.43 7.75 7.62
C VAL A 150 -2.12 6.49 6.83
N ALA A 151 -0.99 6.47 6.14
CA ALA A 151 -0.49 5.31 5.40
C ALA A 151 0.97 5.08 5.81
N ASN A 152 1.21 4.09 6.66
CA ASN A 152 2.55 3.75 7.11
C ASN A 152 3.05 2.51 6.37
N GLU A 153 4.21 2.61 5.69
CA GLU A 153 4.82 1.50 4.94
C GLU A 153 3.80 0.79 4.02
N PHE A 154 2.95 1.57 3.34
CA PHE A 154 1.93 1.08 2.43
C PHE A 154 2.39 1.17 0.96
N PHE A 155 3.01 2.30 0.58
CA PHE A 155 3.38 2.56 -0.81
C PHE A 155 4.57 1.72 -1.27
N ASP A 156 5.47 1.37 -0.38
CA ASP A 156 6.64 0.52 -0.62
C ASP A 156 6.27 -0.96 -0.81
N ALA A 157 5.10 -1.39 -0.32
CA ALA A 157 4.54 -2.71 -0.58
C ALA A 157 3.79 -2.83 -1.92
N LEU A 158 3.55 -1.72 -2.62
CA LEU A 158 2.81 -1.74 -3.88
C LEU A 158 3.68 -2.26 -5.05
N PRO A 159 3.08 -3.01 -5.99
CA PRO A 159 3.80 -3.53 -7.15
C PRO A 159 4.39 -2.45 -8.03
N VAL A 160 5.66 -2.62 -8.41
CA VAL A 160 6.42 -1.68 -9.23
C VAL A 160 6.79 -2.25 -10.59
N ARG A 161 6.82 -1.42 -11.61
CA ARG A 161 7.47 -1.69 -12.89
C ARG A 161 8.93 -1.27 -12.79
N GLN A 162 9.82 -2.06 -13.35
CA GLN A 162 11.25 -1.79 -13.37
C GLN A 162 11.71 -1.58 -14.81
N LEU A 163 12.31 -0.42 -15.06
CA LEU A 163 12.79 -0.03 -16.39
C LEU A 163 14.28 0.27 -16.33
N VAL A 164 15.05 -0.39 -17.20
CA VAL A 164 16.51 -0.26 -17.32
C VAL A 164 16.82 0.62 -18.51
N ARG A 165 17.66 1.61 -18.31
CA ARG A 165 18.12 2.55 -19.35
C ARG A 165 18.97 1.82 -20.39
N ASP A 166 18.67 2.02 -21.66
CA ASP A 166 19.46 1.46 -22.77
C ASP A 166 19.43 2.41 -23.99
N GLY A 167 20.55 3.01 -24.31
CA GLY A 167 20.71 3.98 -25.39
C GLY A 167 19.76 5.18 -25.24
N THR A 168 18.81 5.37 -26.13
CA THR A 168 17.81 6.44 -26.11
C THR A 168 16.45 6.00 -25.58
N GLY A 169 16.36 4.81 -24.98
CA GLY A 169 15.11 4.23 -24.52
C GLY A 169 15.27 3.43 -23.24
N TRP A 170 14.30 2.57 -23.00
CA TRP A 170 14.15 1.77 -21.80
C TRP A 170 13.84 0.32 -22.14
N ARG A 171 14.43 -0.61 -21.39
CA ARG A 171 14.03 -2.02 -21.38
C ARG A 171 13.26 -2.31 -20.10
N GLU A 172 12.12 -2.93 -20.21
CA GLU A 172 11.36 -3.34 -19.03
C GLU A 172 11.89 -4.66 -18.50
N ARG A 173 12.15 -4.72 -17.19
CA ARG A 173 12.48 -5.98 -16.51
C ARG A 173 11.24 -6.84 -16.40
N VAL A 174 11.37 -8.10 -16.79
CA VAL A 174 10.31 -9.10 -16.79
C VAL A 174 10.80 -10.40 -16.17
N ILE A 175 9.87 -11.24 -15.76
CA ILE A 175 10.13 -12.61 -15.32
C ILE A 175 9.67 -13.55 -16.41
N GLY A 176 10.60 -14.33 -16.95
CA GLY A 176 10.36 -15.36 -17.96
C GLY A 176 10.62 -16.76 -17.43
N LEU A 177 10.60 -17.72 -18.34
CA LEU A 177 10.97 -19.12 -18.07
C LEU A 177 12.18 -19.51 -18.92
N ARG A 178 13.21 -20.08 -18.28
CA ARG A 178 14.30 -20.78 -18.94
C ARG A 178 14.48 -22.16 -18.30
N ASP A 179 14.41 -23.20 -19.08
CA ASP A 179 14.54 -24.60 -18.63
C ASP A 179 13.57 -24.93 -17.47
N GLY A 180 12.36 -24.39 -17.55
CA GLY A 180 11.31 -24.59 -16.54
C GLY A 180 11.51 -23.83 -15.22
N ARG A 181 12.50 -22.93 -15.13
CA ARG A 181 12.77 -22.06 -13.96
C ARG A 181 12.42 -20.63 -14.27
N LEU A 182 11.93 -19.92 -13.25
CA LEU A 182 11.69 -18.49 -13.33
C LEU A 182 13.04 -17.76 -13.45
N GLU A 183 13.17 -16.88 -14.43
CA GLU A 183 14.39 -16.14 -14.68
C GLU A 183 14.08 -14.68 -15.03
N PRO A 184 14.80 -13.72 -14.44
CA PRO A 184 14.67 -12.32 -14.85
C PRO A 184 15.24 -12.12 -16.25
N GLY A 185 14.54 -11.28 -17.03
CA GLY A 185 14.94 -10.89 -18.37
C GLY A 185 14.62 -9.42 -18.64
N LEU A 186 14.96 -8.96 -19.83
CA LEU A 186 14.68 -7.60 -20.30
C LEU A 186 13.92 -7.67 -21.63
N THR A 187 12.94 -6.78 -21.81
CA THR A 187 12.27 -6.61 -23.11
C THR A 187 13.19 -5.94 -24.13
N GLU A 188 12.71 -5.83 -25.36
CA GLU A 188 13.34 -4.91 -26.33
C GLU A 188 13.26 -3.46 -25.88
N VAL A 189 14.19 -2.63 -26.40
CA VAL A 189 14.23 -1.19 -26.12
C VAL A 189 12.96 -0.52 -26.65
N LYS A 190 12.33 0.30 -25.81
CA LYS A 190 11.14 1.08 -26.17
C LYS A 190 11.26 2.52 -25.66
N SER A 191 10.60 3.45 -26.33
CA SER A 191 10.34 4.77 -25.76
C SER A 191 9.26 4.63 -24.67
N VAL A 192 9.49 5.28 -23.54
CA VAL A 192 8.53 5.38 -22.43
C VAL A 192 8.37 6.85 -22.09
N PRO A 193 7.39 7.55 -22.72
CA PRO A 193 7.23 9.02 -22.59
C PRO A 193 7.16 9.52 -21.17
N LEU A 194 6.62 8.71 -20.25
CA LEU A 194 6.60 9.01 -18.81
C LEU A 194 7.99 9.23 -18.22
N LEU A 195 9.02 8.61 -18.80
CA LEU A 195 10.40 8.65 -18.33
C LEU A 195 11.31 9.54 -19.19
N ASP A 196 10.76 10.32 -20.14
CA ASP A 196 11.57 11.18 -21.00
C ASP A 196 12.41 12.20 -20.18
N CYS A 197 11.84 12.71 -19.08
CA CYS A 197 12.56 13.60 -18.16
C CYS A 197 13.76 12.93 -17.48
N ARG A 198 13.76 11.59 -17.35
CA ARG A 198 14.84 10.81 -16.73
C ARG A 198 15.98 10.48 -17.70
N LEU A 199 15.80 10.75 -19.00
CA LEU A 199 16.85 10.53 -20.00
C LEU A 199 18.07 11.43 -19.78
N ALA A 200 17.87 12.59 -19.15
CA ALA A 200 18.93 13.56 -18.90
C ALA A 200 19.78 13.24 -17.65
N ASP A 201 19.20 12.52 -16.69
CA ASP A 201 19.83 12.25 -15.37
C ASP A 201 20.18 10.77 -15.16
N THR A 202 19.93 9.90 -16.15
CA THR A 202 20.25 8.47 -16.11
C THR A 202 21.27 8.07 -17.17
N ARG A 203 22.00 6.97 -16.91
CA ARG A 203 22.97 6.33 -17.78
C ARG A 203 22.52 4.92 -18.13
N ASP A 204 23.10 4.35 -19.18
CA ASP A 204 22.86 2.96 -19.57
C ASP A 204 23.11 2.01 -18.39
N GLY A 205 22.16 1.15 -18.13
CA GLY A 205 22.15 0.24 -16.99
C GLY A 205 21.47 0.76 -15.73
N ASP A 206 21.19 2.06 -15.63
CA ASP A 206 20.45 2.61 -14.49
C ASP A 206 19.01 2.05 -14.47
N LEU A 207 18.54 1.74 -13.27
CA LEU A 207 17.20 1.23 -13.01
C LEU A 207 16.29 2.35 -12.49
N VAL A 208 15.12 2.48 -13.11
CA VAL A 208 14.05 3.36 -12.64
C VAL A 208 12.85 2.50 -12.26
N GLU A 209 12.34 2.69 -11.07
CA GLU A 209 11.09 2.09 -10.63
C GLU A 209 9.92 3.05 -10.81
N TYR A 210 8.81 2.51 -11.29
CA TYR A 210 7.56 3.22 -11.45
C TYR A 210 6.44 2.40 -10.84
N CYS A 211 5.69 3.00 -9.91
CA CYS A 211 4.56 2.38 -9.24
C CYS A 211 3.24 2.98 -9.77
N PRO A 212 2.58 2.37 -10.77
CA PRO A 212 1.32 2.89 -11.30
C PRO A 212 0.23 2.98 -10.24
N GLU A 213 0.15 1.97 -9.39
CA GLU A 213 -0.83 1.88 -8.31
C GLU A 213 -0.58 2.94 -7.24
N GLY A 214 0.69 3.19 -6.88
CA GLY A 214 1.07 4.28 -5.96
C GLY A 214 0.67 5.66 -6.49
N VAL A 215 0.88 5.91 -7.78
CA VAL A 215 0.42 7.16 -8.43
C VAL A 215 -1.10 7.29 -8.36
N PHE A 216 -1.83 6.20 -8.61
CA PHE A 216 -3.30 6.18 -8.50
C PHE A 216 -3.74 6.53 -7.06
N TRP A 217 -3.16 5.86 -6.04
CA TRP A 217 -3.44 6.10 -4.63
C TRP A 217 -3.16 7.56 -4.23
N ALA A 218 -1.97 8.07 -4.52
CA ALA A 218 -1.58 9.44 -4.18
C ALA A 218 -2.52 10.47 -4.82
N ARG A 219 -2.87 10.27 -6.10
CA ARG A 219 -3.81 11.15 -6.80
C ARG A 219 -5.21 11.09 -6.20
N ALA A 220 -5.72 9.89 -5.91
CA ALA A 220 -7.05 9.71 -5.35
C ALA A 220 -7.17 10.31 -3.94
N LEU A 221 -6.17 10.10 -3.08
CA LEU A 221 -6.09 10.73 -1.76
C LEU A 221 -6.06 12.27 -1.88
N GLY A 222 -5.16 12.81 -2.71
CA GLY A 222 -5.05 14.25 -2.92
C GLY A 222 -6.35 14.88 -3.45
N GLN A 223 -7.03 14.23 -4.39
CA GLN A 223 -8.32 14.70 -4.92
C GLN A 223 -9.42 14.70 -3.85
N ARG A 224 -9.44 13.69 -2.98
CA ARG A 224 -10.42 13.63 -1.88
C ARG A 224 -10.18 14.73 -0.86
N VAL A 225 -8.94 14.94 -0.43
CA VAL A 225 -8.57 16.02 0.49
C VAL A 225 -8.88 17.38 -0.13
N ALA A 226 -8.52 17.61 -1.39
CA ALA A 226 -8.83 18.86 -2.09
C ALA A 226 -10.33 19.14 -2.19
N LYS A 227 -11.15 18.10 -2.37
CA LYS A 227 -12.60 18.24 -2.57
C LYS A 227 -13.39 18.34 -1.25
N HIS A 228 -12.99 17.60 -0.23
CA HIS A 228 -13.78 17.43 0.99
C HIS A 228 -13.11 17.98 2.26
N GLY A 229 -11.85 18.41 2.16
CA GLY A 229 -11.03 18.78 3.31
C GLY A 229 -10.36 17.57 3.98
N GLY A 230 -9.55 17.82 5.00
CA GLY A 230 -8.80 16.83 5.73
C GLY A 230 -7.30 16.88 5.43
N THR A 231 -6.60 15.77 5.68
CA THR A 231 -5.15 15.59 5.45
C THR A 231 -4.85 14.11 5.17
N ALA A 232 -3.76 13.85 4.44
CA ALA A 232 -3.28 12.52 4.18
C ALA A 232 -1.74 12.50 4.14
#